data_1834d16aa409ed0076090f76e6f32d51
#
_entry.id   1834d16aa409ed0076090f76e6f32d51
#
_cell.length_a   1.000
_cell.length_b   1.000
_cell.length_c   1.000
_cell.angle_alpha   90.00
_cell.angle_beta   90.00
_cell.angle_gamma   90.00
#
_symmetry.space_group_name_H-M   'P 1'
#
loop_
_entity.id
_entity.type
_entity.pdbx_description
1 polymer ?
#
loop_
_entity_poly.entity_id
_entity_poly.type
_entity_poly.pdbx_seq_one_letter_code
_entity_poly.pdbx_strand_id
1 'polypeptide(L)'
;MINSKYNWENESDKILKRLVSQDDEEFLSKKRAKELFDNGILKNIQVGTFEGLKEIHRYLFQECYGTAGEVRKHDIQKGDTVFCRAMYLENNLKTVSKMPENNFEEIIEKYVEMNIMHPFYEGNGRTTRIW
;
A
#
# COMPACT_ATOMS: atom_id res chain seq x y z
N MET A 1 -22.04 7.34 2.30
CA MET A 1 -21.31 6.14 2.73
C MET A 1 -20.25 5.79 1.71
N ILE A 2 -19.12 5.39 2.20
CA ILE A 2 -18.03 4.95 1.35
C ILE A 2 -18.39 3.61 0.75
N ASN A 3 -18.23 3.51 -0.55
CA ASN A 3 -18.46 2.26 -1.26
C ASN A 3 -19.80 1.62 -1.04
N SER A 4 -20.80 2.44 -0.92
CA SER A 4 -22.16 1.92 -0.85
C SER A 4 -22.55 1.10 -2.07
N LYS A 5 -21.78 1.22 -3.16
CA LYS A 5 -22.12 0.61 -4.45
C LYS A 5 -21.51 -0.75 -4.69
N TYR A 6 -20.59 -1.19 -3.83
CA TYR A 6 -20.04 -2.54 -3.95
C TYR A 6 -19.65 -3.09 -2.59
N ASN A 7 -19.63 -4.41 -2.50
CA ASN A 7 -19.29 -5.12 -1.28
C ASN A 7 -17.86 -5.65 -1.40
N TRP A 8 -16.95 -5.05 -0.64
CA TRP A 8 -15.55 -5.43 -0.66
C TRP A 8 -15.33 -6.92 -0.37
N GLU A 9 -16.03 -7.47 0.60
CA GLU A 9 -15.89 -8.88 0.98
C GLU A 9 -16.22 -9.83 -0.17
N ASN A 10 -17.21 -9.49 -0.98
CA ASN A 10 -17.65 -10.32 -2.09
C ASN A 10 -16.93 -10.05 -3.40
N GLU A 11 -16.41 -8.84 -3.58
CA GLU A 11 -15.86 -8.38 -4.85
C GLU A 11 -14.36 -8.12 -4.82
N SER A 12 -13.74 -8.19 -3.63
CA SER A 12 -12.32 -7.84 -3.48
C SER A 12 -11.41 -8.65 -4.41
N ASP A 13 -11.68 -9.93 -4.59
CA ASP A 13 -10.84 -10.79 -5.43
C ASP A 13 -10.85 -10.34 -6.89
N LYS A 14 -12.00 -9.87 -7.39
CA LYS A 14 -12.11 -9.33 -8.75
C LYS A 14 -11.37 -8.00 -8.88
N ILE A 15 -11.57 -7.12 -7.91
CA ILE A 15 -10.96 -5.77 -7.93
C ILE A 15 -9.46 -5.87 -7.80
N LEU A 16 -8.97 -6.72 -6.91
CA LEU A 16 -7.54 -6.99 -6.72
C LEU A 16 -6.91 -7.70 -7.91
N LYS A 17 -7.72 -8.39 -8.71
CA LYS A 17 -7.22 -9.36 -9.70
C LYS A 17 -6.34 -10.39 -9.00
N ARG A 18 -6.91 -11.04 -7.99
CA ARG A 18 -6.19 -11.98 -7.14
C ARG A 18 -5.71 -13.19 -7.96
N LEU A 19 -4.43 -13.52 -7.79
CA LEU A 19 -3.77 -14.60 -8.53
C LEU A 19 -3.52 -15.84 -7.68
N VAL A 20 -3.52 -15.70 -6.35
CA VAL A 20 -3.19 -16.80 -5.41
C VAL A 20 -4.12 -16.75 -4.21
N SER A 21 -4.15 -17.84 -3.42
CA SER A 21 -4.91 -17.90 -2.17
C SER A 21 -4.32 -16.93 -1.13
N GLN A 22 -5.10 -16.67 -0.07
CA GLN A 22 -4.62 -15.80 1.02
C GLN A 22 -3.40 -16.40 1.74
N ASP A 23 -3.35 -17.73 1.89
CA ASP A 23 -2.21 -18.38 2.51
C ASP A 23 -0.96 -18.24 1.65
N ASP A 24 -1.09 -18.43 0.35
CA ASP A 24 0.02 -18.25 -0.58
C ASP A 24 0.46 -16.79 -0.66
N GLU A 25 -0.50 -15.86 -0.58
CA GLU A 25 -0.20 -14.43 -0.53
C GLU A 25 0.69 -14.08 0.66
N GLU A 26 0.36 -14.59 1.84
CA GLU A 26 1.15 -14.34 3.04
C GLU A 26 2.57 -14.87 2.88
N PHE A 27 2.70 -16.11 2.43
CA PHE A 27 4.00 -16.74 2.19
C PHE A 27 4.83 -15.97 1.16
N LEU A 28 4.24 -15.66 0.01
CA LEU A 28 4.94 -15.00 -1.10
C LEU A 28 5.35 -13.58 -0.74
N SER A 29 4.47 -12.82 -0.08
CA SER A 29 4.80 -11.44 0.30
C SER A 29 5.91 -11.39 1.35
N LYS A 30 5.94 -12.32 2.29
CA LYS A 30 7.03 -12.42 3.27
C LYS A 30 8.34 -12.78 2.61
N LYS A 31 8.32 -13.70 1.65
CA LYS A 31 9.50 -14.07 0.88
C LYS A 31 10.06 -12.87 0.12
N ARG A 32 9.18 -12.09 -0.53
CA ARG A 32 9.58 -10.90 -1.26
C ARG A 32 10.11 -9.80 -0.34
N ALA A 33 9.52 -9.62 0.84
CA ALA A 33 10.02 -8.68 1.83
C ALA A 33 11.46 -9.04 2.25
N LYS A 34 11.72 -10.31 2.49
CA LYS A 34 13.06 -10.78 2.83
C LYS A 34 14.05 -10.48 1.70
N GLU A 35 13.66 -10.70 0.46
CA GLU A 35 14.51 -10.40 -0.70
C GLU A 35 14.85 -8.91 -0.81
N LEU A 36 13.89 -8.03 -0.51
CA LEU A 36 14.13 -6.59 -0.54
C LEU A 36 15.32 -6.20 0.34
N PHE A 37 15.41 -6.78 1.53
CA PHE A 37 16.50 -6.49 2.44
C PHE A 37 17.77 -7.27 2.13
N ASP A 38 17.65 -8.59 1.93
CA ASP A 38 18.80 -9.47 1.82
C ASP A 38 19.57 -9.29 0.50
N ASN A 39 18.86 -8.99 -0.58
CA ASN A 39 19.46 -8.87 -1.91
C ASN A 39 19.81 -7.43 -2.29
N GLY A 40 19.66 -6.50 -1.36
CA GLY A 40 19.99 -5.09 -1.59
C GLY A 40 19.08 -4.36 -2.55
N ILE A 41 17.90 -4.93 -2.87
CA ILE A 41 16.95 -4.32 -3.81
C ILE A 41 16.41 -3.00 -3.25
N LEU A 42 16.18 -2.95 -1.94
CA LEU A 42 15.65 -1.76 -1.28
C LEU A 42 16.55 -0.53 -1.45
N LYS A 43 17.85 -0.75 -1.63
CA LYS A 43 18.81 0.34 -1.83
C LYS A 43 18.57 1.11 -3.13
N ASN A 44 17.89 0.49 -4.09
CA ASN A 44 17.59 1.09 -5.38
C ASN A 44 16.19 1.72 -5.42
N ILE A 45 15.46 1.66 -4.31
CA ILE A 45 14.11 2.22 -4.19
C ILE A 45 14.22 3.51 -3.39
N GLN A 46 13.57 4.57 -3.86
CA GLN A 46 13.53 5.85 -3.15
C GLN A 46 12.51 5.77 -2.01
N VAL A 47 12.93 5.21 -0.87
CA VAL A 47 12.08 5.14 0.31
C VAL A 47 11.66 6.54 0.75
N GLY A 48 10.48 6.65 1.34
CA GLY A 48 9.95 7.95 1.75
C GLY A 48 9.26 8.72 0.64
N THR A 49 9.30 8.25 -0.61
CA THR A 49 8.59 8.89 -1.73
C THR A 49 7.38 8.05 -2.13
N PHE A 50 6.43 8.69 -2.78
CA PHE A 50 5.25 8.00 -3.33
C PHE A 50 5.66 6.94 -4.36
N GLU A 51 6.60 7.29 -5.23
CA GLU A 51 7.09 6.34 -6.24
C GLU A 51 7.72 5.10 -5.58
N GLY A 52 8.52 5.33 -4.53
CA GLY A 52 9.12 4.23 -3.77
C GLY A 52 8.08 3.35 -3.10
N LEU A 53 7.01 3.93 -2.58
CA LEU A 53 5.92 3.17 -1.97
C LEU A 53 5.28 2.23 -2.99
N LYS A 54 5.00 2.71 -4.19
CA LYS A 54 4.44 1.88 -5.26
C LYS A 54 5.38 0.76 -5.68
N GLU A 55 6.66 1.03 -5.75
CA GLU A 55 7.65 0.02 -6.10
C GLU A 55 7.72 -1.09 -5.05
N ILE A 56 7.68 -0.72 -3.77
CA ILE A 56 7.66 -1.70 -2.68
C ILE A 56 6.41 -2.57 -2.77
N HIS A 57 5.25 -1.97 -2.95
CA HIS A 57 3.99 -2.71 -3.09
C HIS A 57 4.03 -3.67 -4.28
N ARG A 58 4.50 -3.20 -5.41
CA ARG A 58 4.62 -4.03 -6.61
C ARG A 58 5.54 -5.22 -6.36
N TYR A 59 6.67 -5.00 -5.74
CA TYR A 59 7.63 -6.06 -5.46
C TYR A 59 7.05 -7.11 -4.52
N LEU A 60 6.40 -6.68 -3.44
CA LEU A 60 5.83 -7.60 -2.46
C LEU A 60 4.72 -8.46 -3.05
N PHE A 61 3.87 -7.88 -3.87
CA PHE A 61 2.63 -8.51 -4.29
C PHE A 61 2.56 -8.83 -5.78
N GLN A 62 3.66 -8.77 -6.49
CA GLN A 62 3.70 -8.99 -7.94
C GLN A 62 3.14 -10.35 -8.37
N GLU A 63 3.21 -11.34 -7.51
CA GLU A 63 2.67 -12.68 -7.77
C GLU A 63 1.29 -12.89 -7.17
N CYS A 64 0.82 -11.96 -6.38
CA CYS A 64 -0.41 -12.09 -5.59
C CYS A 64 -1.60 -11.37 -6.22
N TYR A 65 -1.37 -10.19 -6.78
CA TYR A 65 -2.42 -9.35 -7.34
C TYR A 65 -2.04 -8.79 -8.70
N GLY A 66 -2.98 -8.81 -9.64
CA GLY A 66 -2.79 -8.12 -10.90
C GLY A 66 -2.69 -6.60 -10.74
N THR A 67 -3.14 -6.07 -9.60
CA THR A 67 -3.10 -4.65 -9.28
C THR A 67 -1.88 -4.24 -8.44
N ALA A 68 -0.88 -5.09 -8.29
CA ALA A 68 0.30 -4.78 -7.47
C ALA A 68 0.97 -3.50 -7.96
N GLY A 69 1.20 -2.56 -7.04
CA GLY A 69 1.80 -1.26 -7.35
C GLY A 69 0.85 -0.21 -7.89
N GLU A 70 -0.44 -0.53 -8.05
CA GLU A 70 -1.44 0.41 -8.55
C GLU A 70 -2.25 1.01 -7.40
N VAL A 71 -2.43 2.32 -7.42
CA VAL A 71 -3.25 3.04 -6.46
C VAL A 71 -4.72 2.70 -6.68
N ARG A 72 -5.46 2.51 -5.61
CA ARG A 72 -6.88 2.16 -5.69
C ARG A 72 -7.71 3.28 -6.32
N LYS A 73 -8.78 2.87 -6.96
CA LYS A 73 -9.73 3.78 -7.63
C LYS A 73 -11.07 3.85 -6.92
N HIS A 74 -11.22 3.16 -5.79
CA HIS A 74 -12.45 3.09 -5.02
C HIS A 74 -12.19 3.54 -3.59
N ASP A 75 -13.22 4.10 -2.96
CA ASP A 75 -13.19 4.42 -1.54
C ASP A 75 -13.26 3.13 -0.75
N ILE A 76 -12.49 3.02 0.34
CA ILE A 76 -12.47 1.84 1.19
C ILE A 76 -12.64 2.21 2.65
N GLN A 77 -13.19 1.26 3.41
CA GLN A 77 -13.44 1.40 4.82
C GLN A 77 -13.20 0.05 5.50
N LYS A 78 -12.58 0.06 6.67
CA LYS A 78 -12.40 -1.13 7.49
C LYS A 78 -13.01 -0.88 8.86
N GLY A 79 -14.09 -1.60 9.17
CA GLY A 79 -14.86 -1.35 10.38
C GLY A 79 -15.37 0.09 10.38
N ASP A 80 -15.05 0.84 11.41
CA ASP A 80 -15.42 2.25 11.51
C ASP A 80 -14.37 3.20 10.94
N THR A 81 -13.23 2.67 10.47
CA THR A 81 -12.14 3.48 9.94
C THR A 81 -12.37 3.80 8.48
N VAL A 82 -12.44 5.09 8.17
CA VAL A 82 -12.62 5.63 6.83
C VAL A 82 -11.27 6.18 6.37
N PHE A 83 -10.76 5.64 5.26
CA PHE A 83 -9.50 6.10 4.69
C PHE A 83 -9.71 7.22 3.70
N CYS A 84 -8.61 7.83 3.23
CA CYS A 84 -8.69 8.91 2.25
C CYS A 84 -9.54 8.49 1.05
N ARG A 85 -10.41 9.39 0.60
CA ARG A 85 -11.24 9.11 -0.58
C ARG A 85 -10.38 9.01 -1.83
N ALA A 86 -10.74 8.07 -2.70
CA ALA A 86 -9.96 7.80 -3.92
C ALA A 86 -9.75 9.04 -4.78
N MET A 87 -10.74 9.92 -4.83
CA MET A 87 -10.67 11.15 -5.64
C MET A 87 -9.57 12.11 -5.17
N TYR A 88 -9.16 12.02 -3.92
CA TYR A 88 -8.12 12.89 -3.34
C TYR A 88 -6.76 12.21 -3.20
N LEU A 89 -6.69 10.91 -3.48
CA LEU A 89 -5.48 10.13 -3.21
C LEU A 89 -4.25 10.66 -3.91
N GLU A 90 -4.34 10.93 -5.20
CA GLU A 90 -3.16 11.34 -5.98
C GLU A 90 -2.54 12.62 -5.41
N ASN A 91 -3.36 13.64 -5.17
CA ASN A 91 -2.86 14.90 -4.62
C ASN A 91 -2.33 14.76 -3.21
N ASN A 92 -3.05 14.02 -2.36
CA ASN A 92 -2.63 13.84 -0.96
C ASN A 92 -1.39 12.99 -0.85
N LEU A 93 -1.21 11.98 -1.70
CA LEU A 93 0.00 11.17 -1.72
C LEU A 93 1.23 12.00 -2.09
N LYS A 94 1.09 12.94 -3.03
CA LYS A 94 2.17 13.87 -3.35
C LYS A 94 2.55 14.73 -2.16
N THR A 95 1.55 15.20 -1.42
CA THR A 95 1.77 16.00 -0.21
C THR A 95 2.51 15.19 0.87
N VAL A 96 2.04 13.97 1.14
CA VAL A 96 2.68 13.10 2.13
C VAL A 96 4.11 12.75 1.70
N SER A 97 4.33 12.52 0.42
CA SER A 97 5.65 12.21 -0.13
C SER A 97 6.67 13.30 0.18
N LYS A 98 6.21 14.56 0.25
CA LYS A 98 7.07 15.73 0.51
C LYS A 98 7.24 16.06 1.99
N MET A 99 6.55 15.36 2.87
CA MET A 99 6.69 15.60 4.31
C MET A 99 8.12 15.33 4.76
N PRO A 100 8.63 16.12 5.71
CA PRO A 100 10.01 15.96 6.15
C PRO A 100 10.22 14.67 6.92
N GLU A 101 11.46 14.18 6.90
CA GLU A 101 11.88 12.96 7.58
C GLU A 101 13.28 13.12 8.18
N ASN A 102 13.53 14.30 8.75
CA ASN A 102 14.84 14.68 9.28
C ASN A 102 15.12 14.11 10.69
N ASN A 103 14.08 13.69 11.39
CA ASN A 103 14.20 13.12 12.72
C ASN A 103 13.13 12.06 12.94
N PHE A 104 13.20 11.35 14.06
CA PHE A 104 12.31 10.25 14.35
C PHE A 104 10.84 10.67 14.40
N GLU A 105 10.56 11.82 15.01
CA GLU A 105 9.18 12.31 15.13
C GLU A 105 8.57 12.61 13.76
N GLU A 106 9.33 13.24 12.88
CA GLU A 106 8.88 13.53 11.52
C GLU A 106 8.64 12.25 10.71
N ILE A 107 9.51 11.26 10.87
CA ILE A 107 9.34 9.97 10.22
C ILE A 107 8.06 9.30 10.68
N ILE A 108 7.77 9.32 11.99
CA ILE A 108 6.54 8.74 12.54
C ILE A 108 5.31 9.48 12.03
N GLU A 109 5.34 10.80 12.00
CA GLU A 109 4.22 11.60 11.47
C GLU A 109 3.93 11.24 10.01
N LYS A 110 4.97 11.15 9.21
CA LYS A 110 4.86 10.79 7.79
C LYS A 110 4.29 9.38 7.63
N TYR A 111 4.74 8.44 8.45
CA TYR A 111 4.24 7.07 8.47
C TYR A 111 2.75 7.02 8.80
N VAL A 112 2.33 7.76 9.83
CA VAL A 112 0.92 7.82 10.24
C VAL A 112 0.05 8.40 9.11
N GLU A 113 0.48 9.48 8.49
CA GLU A 113 -0.25 10.09 7.39
C GLU A 113 -0.40 9.14 6.21
N MET A 114 0.66 8.40 5.87
CA MET A 114 0.58 7.43 4.79
C MET A 114 -0.37 6.28 5.13
N ASN A 115 -0.42 5.85 6.38
CA ASN A 115 -1.39 4.84 6.82
C ASN A 115 -2.83 5.32 6.69
N ILE A 116 -3.07 6.60 6.97
CA ILE A 116 -4.41 7.20 6.80
C ILE A 116 -4.80 7.23 5.31
N MET A 117 -3.83 7.46 4.44
CA MET A 117 -4.09 7.45 2.99
C MET A 117 -4.55 6.08 2.51
N HIS A 118 -3.91 5.01 2.98
CA HIS A 118 -4.25 3.64 2.62
C HIS A 118 -4.39 3.49 1.10
N PRO A 119 -3.30 3.74 0.34
CA PRO A 119 -3.42 3.94 -1.11
C PRO A 119 -3.75 2.70 -1.93
N PHE A 120 -3.55 1.52 -1.38
CA PHE A 120 -3.77 0.27 -2.10
C PHE A 120 -5.02 -0.44 -1.57
N TYR A 121 -5.56 -1.38 -2.34
CA TYR A 121 -6.69 -2.17 -1.87
C TYR A 121 -6.31 -3.11 -0.72
N GLU A 122 -5.15 -3.71 -0.80
CA GLU A 122 -4.61 -4.62 0.21
C GLU A 122 -3.10 -4.42 0.34
N GLY A 123 -2.55 -4.84 1.47
CA GLY A 123 -1.10 -4.80 1.68
C GLY A 123 -0.55 -3.45 2.09
N ASN A 124 -1.40 -2.51 2.47
CA ASN A 124 -0.97 -1.15 2.87
C ASN A 124 -0.05 -1.17 4.09
N GLY A 125 -0.43 -1.90 5.13
CA GLY A 125 0.37 -1.96 6.36
C GLY A 125 1.75 -2.57 6.12
N ARG A 126 1.80 -3.67 5.41
CA ARG A 126 3.06 -4.35 5.09
C ARG A 126 3.99 -3.46 4.27
N THR A 127 3.43 -2.78 3.27
CA THR A 127 4.19 -1.89 2.39
C THR A 127 4.68 -0.65 3.14
N THR A 128 3.80 0.01 3.88
CA THR A 128 4.13 1.25 4.58
C THR A 128 5.17 1.03 5.66
N ARG A 129 5.17 -0.13 6.32
CA ARG A 129 6.18 -0.44 7.33
C ARG A 129 7.59 -0.56 6.75
N ILE A 130 7.72 -0.97 5.50
CA ILE A 130 9.02 -1.03 4.82
C ILE A 130 9.43 0.36 4.32
N TRP A 131 8.45 1.11 3.85
CA TRP A 131 8.65 2.44 3.29
C TRP A 131 9.13 3.44 4.35
#